data_599de828951ab9e9f7cbc852dd063323
#
_entry.id   599de828951ab9e9f7cbc852dd063323
#
_cell.length_a   1.000
_cell.length_b   1.000
_cell.length_c   1.000
_cell.angle_alpha   90.00
_cell.angle_beta   90.00
_cell.angle_gamma   90.00
#
_symmetry.space_group_name_H-M   'P 1'
#
loop_
_entity.id
_entity.type
_entity.pdbx_description
1 polymer ?
#
loop_
_entity_poly.entity_id
_entity_poly.type
_entity_poly.pdbx_seq_one_letter_code
_entity_poly.pdbx_strand_id
1 'polypeptide(L)'
;MYSPHELIPHRPPFLLLNEIIEIRPGEYGKGIWRLTGEEDFFGGHFPGRPTLPGVLQVESLAQLGACIVLADDRYKGKLPLFGGIDKARFRKQVVPGDVLDLEVELVQLSARAGKGHGTASINGARATEVDIMFIIADA
;
A
#
# COMPACT_ATOMS: atom_id res chain seq x y z
N MET A 1 -9.41 11.54 -11.95
CA MET A 1 -9.07 10.49 -10.97
C MET A 1 -7.82 9.76 -11.40
N TYR A 2 -6.99 9.36 -10.46
CA TYR A 2 -5.71 8.71 -10.77
C TYR A 2 -5.85 7.19 -10.77
N SER A 3 -5.13 6.53 -11.66
CA SER A 3 -4.84 5.10 -11.50
C SER A 3 -3.45 4.95 -10.87
N PRO A 4 -3.17 3.84 -10.17
CA PRO A 4 -1.88 3.67 -9.51
C PRO A 4 -0.68 3.82 -10.44
N HIS A 5 -0.72 3.24 -11.63
CA HIS A 5 0.42 3.28 -12.55
C HIS A 5 0.74 4.68 -13.07
N GLU A 6 -0.18 5.64 -12.94
CA GLU A 6 0.08 7.02 -13.31
C GLU A 6 0.91 7.76 -12.26
N LEU A 7 0.88 7.30 -11.03
CA LEU A 7 1.52 7.96 -9.89
C LEU A 7 2.82 7.31 -9.44
N ILE A 8 2.86 5.97 -9.39
CA ILE A 8 4.02 5.23 -8.88
C ILE A 8 4.69 4.43 -9.99
N PRO A 9 6.01 4.19 -9.87
CA PRO A 9 6.75 3.45 -10.91
C PRO A 9 6.57 1.93 -10.85
N HIS A 10 5.97 1.41 -9.80
CA HIS A 10 5.73 -0.02 -9.61
C HIS A 10 4.93 -0.59 -10.78
N ARG A 11 5.26 -1.80 -11.18
CA ARG A 11 4.57 -2.50 -12.29
C ARG A 11 4.35 -3.97 -11.94
N PRO A 12 3.38 -4.64 -12.56
CA PRO A 12 3.25 -6.08 -12.37
C PRO A 12 4.58 -6.80 -12.63
N PRO A 13 4.94 -7.81 -11.83
CA PRO A 13 4.10 -8.46 -10.82
C PRO A 13 4.13 -7.80 -9.44
N PHE A 14 4.78 -6.66 -9.27
CA PHE A 14 4.93 -6.03 -7.95
C PHE A 14 4.06 -4.79 -7.74
N LEU A 15 3.12 -4.52 -8.61
CA LEU A 15 2.11 -3.49 -8.36
C LEU A 15 0.97 -4.13 -7.57
N LEU A 16 0.91 -3.82 -6.28
CA LEU A 16 -0.01 -4.45 -5.33
C LEU A 16 -1.17 -3.52 -4.95
N LEU A 17 -1.70 -2.83 -5.94
CA LEU A 17 -2.77 -1.86 -5.78
C LEU A 17 -3.51 -1.78 -7.11
N ASN A 18 -4.78 -2.15 -7.11
CA ASN A 18 -5.57 -2.18 -8.33
C ASN A 18 -6.22 -0.84 -8.65
N GLU A 19 -6.67 -0.12 -7.62
CA GLU A 19 -7.55 1.01 -7.80
C GLU A 19 -7.38 2.02 -6.68
N ILE A 20 -7.40 3.30 -7.03
CA ILE A 20 -7.46 4.39 -6.06
C ILE A 20 -8.90 4.88 -6.02
N ILE A 21 -9.54 4.78 -4.86
CA ILE A 21 -10.94 5.17 -4.68
C ILE A 21 -11.05 6.65 -4.34
N GLU A 22 -10.15 7.13 -3.51
CA GLU A 22 -10.14 8.52 -3.07
C GLU A 22 -8.70 8.92 -2.81
N ILE A 23 -8.33 10.15 -3.16
CA ILE A 23 -7.02 10.66 -2.80
C ILE A 23 -7.14 12.16 -2.48
N ARG A 24 -6.56 12.55 -1.36
CA ARG A 24 -6.30 13.94 -1.00
C ARG A 24 -4.79 14.11 -1.03
N PRO A 25 -4.25 14.78 -2.06
CA PRO A 25 -2.81 14.85 -2.28
C PRO A 25 -2.03 15.28 -1.04
N GLY A 26 -1.00 14.52 -0.70
CA GLY A 26 -0.15 14.80 0.45
C GLY A 26 -0.77 14.51 1.81
N GLU A 27 -2.01 14.02 1.88
CA GLU A 27 -2.72 13.87 3.14
C GLU A 27 -3.29 12.48 3.38
N TYR A 28 -4.03 11.93 2.41
CA TYR A 28 -4.88 10.77 2.67
C TYR A 28 -5.25 10.05 1.38
N GLY A 29 -5.50 8.75 1.46
CA GLY A 29 -6.02 7.99 0.34
C GLY A 29 -6.67 6.68 0.73
N LYS A 30 -7.56 6.24 -0.15
CA LYS A 30 -8.19 4.91 -0.12
C LYS A 30 -7.93 4.20 -1.43
N GLY A 31 -7.70 2.91 -1.34
CA GLY A 31 -7.49 2.08 -2.51
C GLY A 31 -7.98 0.68 -2.31
N ILE A 32 -7.89 -0.13 -3.36
CA ILE A 32 -8.35 -1.52 -3.36
C ILE A 32 -7.28 -2.41 -3.97
N TRP A 33 -7.05 -3.56 -3.33
CA TRP A 33 -6.26 -4.65 -3.88
C TRP A 33 -7.12 -5.91 -3.87
N ARG A 34 -7.44 -6.40 -5.08
CA ARG A 34 -8.23 -7.63 -5.27
C ARG A 34 -7.30 -8.80 -5.49
N LEU A 35 -7.39 -9.80 -4.63
CA LEU A 35 -6.55 -11.00 -4.74
C LEU A 35 -7.27 -12.04 -5.58
N THR A 36 -6.73 -12.33 -6.75
CA THR A 36 -7.35 -13.27 -7.69
C THR A 36 -7.02 -14.73 -7.37
N GLY A 37 -5.87 -14.97 -6.74
CA GLY A 37 -5.35 -16.29 -6.50
C GLY A 37 -4.29 -16.72 -7.52
N GLU A 38 -4.11 -15.92 -8.57
CA GLU A 38 -3.13 -16.21 -9.62
C GLU A 38 -1.79 -15.50 -9.39
N GLU A 39 -1.70 -14.72 -8.33
CA GLU A 39 -0.45 -14.07 -7.97
C GLU A 39 0.62 -15.11 -7.66
N ASP A 40 1.84 -14.88 -8.17
CA ASP A 40 2.93 -15.87 -8.16
C ASP A 40 3.30 -16.37 -6.76
N PHE A 41 3.21 -15.50 -5.76
CA PHE A 41 3.62 -15.85 -4.40
C PHE A 41 2.73 -16.89 -3.71
N PHE A 42 1.49 -17.05 -4.13
CA PHE A 42 0.57 -18.00 -3.48
C PHE A 42 1.00 -19.45 -3.62
N GLY A 43 1.67 -19.80 -4.70
CA GLY A 43 2.15 -21.17 -4.89
C GLY A 43 3.15 -21.61 -3.83
N GLY A 44 3.92 -20.66 -3.31
CA GLY A 44 4.93 -20.93 -2.28
C GLY A 44 4.51 -20.56 -0.87
N HIS A 45 3.41 -19.82 -0.71
CA HIS A 45 3.00 -19.30 0.60
C HIS A 45 1.52 -19.55 0.84
N PHE A 46 1.10 -20.73 1.13
CA PHE A 46 1.83 -21.98 1.31
C PHE A 46 1.29 -23.03 0.34
N PRO A 47 2.08 -24.01 -0.10
CA PRO A 47 1.57 -25.05 -1.00
C PRO A 47 0.28 -25.69 -0.47
N GLY A 48 -0.77 -25.68 -1.30
CA GLY A 48 -2.09 -26.21 -0.91
C GLY A 48 -2.88 -25.38 0.08
N ARG A 49 -2.30 -24.29 0.60
CA ARG A 49 -2.98 -23.40 1.56
C ARG A 49 -2.52 -21.96 1.33
N PRO A 50 -2.99 -21.33 0.26
CA PRO A 50 -2.53 -19.98 -0.09
C PRO A 50 -2.95 -18.95 0.94
N THR A 51 -1.98 -18.16 1.38
CA THR A 51 -2.15 -17.09 2.36
C THR A 51 -1.35 -15.89 1.89
N LEU A 52 -1.95 -14.71 1.91
CA LEU A 52 -1.24 -13.50 1.55
C LEU A 52 -0.20 -13.16 2.63
N PRO A 53 1.09 -13.06 2.27
CA PRO A 53 2.11 -12.65 3.23
C PRO A 53 1.78 -11.31 3.85
N GLY A 54 1.92 -11.20 5.19
CA GLY A 54 1.68 -9.94 5.88
C GLY A 54 2.57 -8.81 5.37
N VAL A 55 3.81 -9.11 5.03
CA VAL A 55 4.75 -8.10 4.53
C VAL A 55 4.29 -7.51 3.19
N LEU A 56 3.56 -8.27 2.37
CA LEU A 56 3.02 -7.75 1.13
C LEU A 56 1.78 -6.87 1.36
N GLN A 57 1.04 -7.08 2.45
CA GLN A 57 -0.03 -6.17 2.85
C GLN A 57 0.57 -4.82 3.24
N VAL A 58 1.68 -4.83 3.96
CA VAL A 58 2.41 -3.60 4.31
C VAL A 58 2.92 -2.91 3.05
N GLU A 59 3.46 -3.66 2.10
CA GLU A 59 3.93 -3.10 0.83
C GLU A 59 2.77 -2.45 0.05
N SER A 60 1.61 -3.11 0.01
CA SER A 60 0.42 -2.55 -0.65
C SER A 60 0.02 -1.21 -0.05
N LEU A 61 0.02 -1.11 1.27
CA LEU A 61 -0.26 0.14 1.98
C LEU A 61 0.81 1.20 1.68
N ALA A 62 2.07 0.80 1.60
CA ALA A 62 3.15 1.72 1.24
C ALA A 62 2.99 2.25 -0.18
N GLN A 63 2.54 1.42 -1.11
CA GLN A 63 2.28 1.86 -2.48
C GLN A 63 1.16 2.90 -2.52
N LEU A 64 0.10 2.69 -1.76
CA LEU A 64 -0.96 3.70 -1.64
C LEU A 64 -0.41 5.00 -1.02
N GLY A 65 0.41 4.88 0.03
CA GLY A 65 1.06 6.03 0.64
C GLY A 65 1.93 6.79 -0.35
N ALA A 66 2.69 6.07 -1.19
CA ALA A 66 3.49 6.70 -2.24
C ALA A 66 2.62 7.43 -3.26
N CYS A 67 1.46 6.87 -3.61
CA CYS A 67 0.50 7.54 -4.48
C CYS A 67 0.03 8.87 -3.87
N ILE A 68 -0.25 8.88 -2.58
CA ILE A 68 -0.67 10.09 -1.87
C ILE A 68 0.40 11.18 -1.94
N VAL A 69 1.66 10.80 -1.70
CA VAL A 69 2.80 11.74 -1.80
C VAL A 69 2.93 12.27 -3.22
N LEU A 70 2.92 11.39 -4.21
CA LEU A 70 3.18 11.77 -5.60
C LEU A 70 1.99 12.46 -6.28
N ALA A 71 0.81 12.39 -5.70
CA ALA A 71 -0.33 13.19 -6.15
C ALA A 71 -0.20 14.67 -5.79
N ASP A 72 0.69 15.00 -4.86
CA ASP A 72 1.00 16.37 -4.49
C ASP A 72 2.10 16.88 -5.43
N ASP A 73 1.81 17.94 -6.17
CA ASP A 73 2.73 18.50 -7.17
C ASP A 73 4.11 18.87 -6.62
N ARG A 74 4.21 19.16 -5.33
CA ARG A 74 5.51 19.45 -4.69
C ARG A 74 6.49 18.29 -4.76
N TYR A 75 5.99 17.07 -4.94
CA TYR A 75 6.80 15.86 -4.97
C TYR A 75 6.94 15.25 -6.37
N LYS A 76 6.52 15.97 -7.39
CA LYS A 76 6.65 15.50 -8.77
C LYS A 76 8.12 15.22 -9.10
N GLY A 77 8.38 14.07 -9.69
CA GLY A 77 9.74 13.64 -10.02
C GLY A 77 10.50 13.04 -8.84
N LYS A 78 9.85 12.85 -7.71
CA LYS A 78 10.44 12.21 -6.53
C LYS A 78 10.07 10.73 -6.47
N LEU A 79 10.77 10.01 -5.60
CA LEU A 79 10.50 8.60 -5.36
C LEU A 79 10.44 8.35 -3.86
N PRO A 80 9.25 8.06 -3.32
CA PRO A 80 9.11 7.64 -1.92
C PRO A 80 9.63 6.22 -1.75
N LEU A 81 10.59 6.05 -0.87
CA LEU A 81 11.17 4.75 -0.53
C LEU A 81 10.85 4.42 0.92
N PHE A 82 10.73 3.12 1.23
CA PHE A 82 10.59 2.73 2.62
C PHE A 82 11.79 3.21 3.44
N GLY A 83 11.51 3.93 4.51
CA GLY A 83 12.51 4.33 5.50
C GLY A 83 12.34 3.59 6.81
N GLY A 84 11.13 3.07 7.09
CA GLY A 84 10.87 2.33 8.30
C GLY A 84 9.45 1.78 8.36
N ILE A 85 9.29 0.72 9.15
CA ILE A 85 8.02 0.07 9.42
C ILE A 85 7.95 -0.10 10.92
N ASP A 86 6.84 0.33 11.53
CA ASP A 86 6.66 0.24 12.96
C ASP A 86 5.25 -0.23 13.30
N LYS A 87 5.11 -0.92 14.42
CA LYS A 87 3.82 -1.35 14.97
C LYS A 87 2.94 -2.09 13.97
N ALA A 88 3.54 -2.95 13.15
CA ALA A 88 2.80 -3.78 12.22
C ALA A 88 2.02 -4.86 12.98
N ARG A 89 0.71 -4.93 12.74
CA ARG A 89 -0.18 -5.92 13.35
C ARG A 89 -0.97 -6.61 12.25
N PHE A 90 -0.94 -7.93 12.27
CA PHE A 90 -1.67 -8.77 11.32
C PHE A 90 -2.75 -9.51 12.11
N ARG A 91 -4.00 -9.08 11.94
CA ARG A 91 -5.11 -9.51 12.80
C ARG A 91 -6.00 -10.55 12.15
N LYS A 92 -5.88 -10.76 10.84
CA LYS A 92 -6.74 -11.64 10.08
C LYS A 92 -5.97 -12.22 8.91
N GLN A 93 -6.12 -13.54 8.68
CA GLN A 93 -5.56 -14.20 7.52
C GLN A 93 -6.27 -13.70 6.25
N VAL A 94 -5.50 -13.41 5.22
CA VAL A 94 -6.01 -12.96 3.92
C VAL A 94 -5.72 -14.04 2.89
N VAL A 95 -6.73 -14.41 2.11
CA VAL A 95 -6.65 -15.54 1.17
C VAL A 95 -7.12 -15.12 -0.21
N PRO A 96 -6.83 -15.93 -1.25
CA PRO A 96 -7.34 -15.66 -2.61
C PRO A 96 -8.84 -15.43 -2.63
N GLY A 97 -9.27 -14.44 -3.39
CA GLY A 97 -10.68 -14.03 -3.46
C GLY A 97 -11.03 -12.89 -2.53
N ASP A 98 -10.19 -12.62 -1.53
CA ASP A 98 -10.41 -11.48 -0.66
C ASP A 98 -10.12 -10.17 -1.39
N VAL A 99 -10.85 -9.13 -1.01
CA VAL A 99 -10.64 -7.77 -1.49
C VAL A 99 -10.18 -6.94 -0.30
N LEU A 100 -8.98 -6.38 -0.40
CA LEU A 100 -8.46 -5.50 0.64
C LEU A 100 -8.87 -4.07 0.38
N ASP A 101 -9.57 -3.49 1.35
CA ASP A 101 -9.83 -2.06 1.40
C ASP A 101 -8.66 -1.41 2.14
N LEU A 102 -7.93 -0.58 1.42
CA LEU A 102 -6.70 0.04 1.90
C LEU A 102 -6.96 1.50 2.24
N GLU A 103 -6.37 1.95 3.33
CA GLU A 103 -6.51 3.32 3.77
C GLU A 103 -5.20 3.78 4.39
N VAL A 104 -4.71 4.95 3.97
CA VAL A 104 -3.49 5.55 4.51
C VAL A 104 -3.74 7.02 4.80
N GLU A 105 -3.35 7.43 5.99
CA GLU A 105 -3.32 8.83 6.40
C GLU A 105 -1.88 9.24 6.64
N LEU A 106 -1.42 10.29 5.97
CA LEU A 106 -0.10 10.83 6.23
C LEU A 106 -0.20 11.76 7.43
N VAL A 107 0.54 11.44 8.48
CA VAL A 107 0.53 12.23 9.72
C VAL A 107 1.64 13.27 9.73
N GLN A 108 2.62 13.13 8.85
CA GLN A 108 3.74 14.05 8.74
C GLN A 108 4.34 13.95 7.34
N LEU A 109 4.61 15.07 6.70
CA LEU A 109 5.21 15.09 5.38
C LEU A 109 6.09 16.32 5.23
N SER A 110 7.36 16.11 4.90
CA SER A 110 8.34 17.16 4.65
C SER A 110 9.02 16.94 3.30
N ALA A 111 9.98 17.79 2.95
CA ALA A 111 10.70 17.67 1.67
C ALA A 111 11.48 16.36 1.54
N ARG A 112 11.89 15.75 2.68
CA ARG A 112 12.80 14.59 2.68
C ARG A 112 12.20 13.33 3.27
N ALA A 113 11.09 13.41 3.98
CA ALA A 113 10.53 12.26 4.68
C ALA A 113 9.04 12.41 4.91
N GLY A 114 8.36 11.31 5.09
CA GLY A 114 6.96 11.28 5.46
C GLY A 114 6.66 10.13 6.39
N LYS A 115 5.61 10.28 7.18
CA LYS A 115 5.08 9.22 8.04
C LYS A 115 3.60 9.08 7.80
N GLY A 116 3.14 7.83 7.80
CA GLY A 116 1.73 7.53 7.62
C GLY A 116 1.27 6.37 8.48
N HIS A 117 -0.02 6.32 8.70
CA HIS A 117 -0.69 5.20 9.34
C HIS A 117 -1.57 4.52 8.30
N GLY A 118 -1.38 3.21 8.12
CA GLY A 118 -2.10 2.43 7.12
C GLY A 118 -2.92 1.32 7.74
N THR A 119 -4.07 1.05 7.13
CA THR A 119 -4.94 -0.05 7.52
C THR A 119 -5.45 -0.78 6.28
N ALA A 120 -5.54 -2.10 6.38
CA ALA A 120 -6.17 -2.94 5.37
C ALA A 120 -7.30 -3.72 6.02
N SER A 121 -8.46 -3.74 5.37
CA SER A 121 -9.65 -4.39 5.92
C SER A 121 -10.35 -5.22 4.85
N ILE A 122 -11.06 -6.27 5.29
CA ILE A 122 -11.88 -7.12 4.44
C ILE A 122 -13.30 -7.07 4.98
N ASN A 123 -14.24 -6.54 4.17
CA ASN A 123 -15.65 -6.39 4.58
C ASN A 123 -15.79 -5.71 5.95
N GLY A 124 -14.99 -4.67 6.18
CA GLY A 124 -15.01 -3.92 7.43
C GLY A 124 -14.20 -4.50 8.57
N ALA A 125 -13.69 -5.72 8.44
CA ALA A 125 -12.87 -6.35 9.48
C ALA A 125 -11.39 -6.04 9.26
N ARG A 126 -10.73 -5.48 10.26
CA ARG A 126 -9.32 -5.11 10.17
C ARG A 126 -8.44 -6.34 9.98
N ALA A 127 -7.67 -6.37 8.90
CA ALA A 127 -6.69 -7.42 8.65
C ALA A 127 -5.27 -6.99 9.05
N THR A 128 -4.92 -5.74 8.74
CA THR A 128 -3.57 -5.21 8.99
C THR A 128 -3.65 -3.75 9.40
N GLU A 129 -2.77 -3.36 10.33
CA GLU A 129 -2.50 -1.95 10.60
C GLU A 129 -1.01 -1.76 10.83
N VAL A 130 -0.48 -0.62 10.43
CA VAL A 130 0.96 -0.37 10.43
C VAL A 130 1.24 1.12 10.38
N ASP A 131 2.35 1.52 11.00
CA ASP A 131 2.93 2.84 10.80
C ASP A 131 4.09 2.70 9.82
N ILE A 132 4.13 3.54 8.81
CA ILE A 132 5.17 3.51 7.77
C ILE A 132 5.87 4.85 7.69
N MET A 133 7.15 4.80 7.35
CA MET A 133 7.95 6.00 7.12
C MET A 133 8.55 5.92 5.73
N PHE A 134 8.51 7.05 5.03
CA PHE A 134 9.11 7.20 3.70
C PHE A 134 10.33 8.12 3.77
N ILE A 135 11.31 7.80 2.94
CA ILE A 135 12.38 8.71 2.58
C ILE A 135 12.08 9.20 1.17
N ILE A 136 12.09 10.50 0.96
CA ILE A 136 11.80 11.09 -0.34
C ILE A 136 13.12 11.28 -1.09
N ALA A 137 13.28 10.53 -2.16
CA ALA A 137 14.50 10.56 -2.99
C ALA A 137 14.18 11.18 -4.35
N ASP A 138 15.21 11.56 -5.07
CA ASP A 138 15.07 11.93 -6.49
C ASP A 138 14.88 10.65 -7.31
N ALA A 139 13.95 10.73 -8.26
CA ALA A 139 13.70 9.60 -9.13
C ALA A 139 14.68 9.54 -10.28
#